data_75a98c7230fa161cf3d6bf7645140f3f
#
_entry.id   75a98c7230fa161cf3d6bf7645140f3f
#
_cell.length_a   1.000
_cell.length_b   1.000
_cell.length_c   1.000
_cell.angle_alpha   90.00
_cell.angle_beta   90.00
_cell.angle_gamma   90.00
#
_symmetry.space_group_name_H-M   'P 1'
#
loop_
_entity.id
_entity.type
_entity.pdbx_description
1 polymer ?
#
loop_
_entity_poly.entity_id
_entity_poly.type
_entity_poly.pdbx_seq_one_letter_code
_entity_poly.pdbx_strand_id
1 'polypeptide(L)'
;MRNHNPKVNYMRLAESIVPEMRYDGKEDFFAWQKRSKDKLCELLGLPLIKKCNPDFLIEDEKETEEYKEVHFSFQSEEGYYPICVIRIPHGITDKIKPMICLQGHSTGMHISLGISKYPGDDALIGRDEQYLAKYALDNGYCPILMEQRFMGECGGTEKGPGCHTDWSAEYKMSVLSYLALGRTAIGERVWDVSRLIDVLGENFPFLDMDNVCVMGHSGGGTAAFYSACLDERIKAVMPSCAVCTFRHSIIGLKHCPCNYIEGIARYFDMGDLAGLIAPRKLVAVSGQLDFGFLIEGAEESMKIATKLYEYAGCPENIAHVVGEHGHKFYAEKSYKVFNEMVK
;
A
#
# COMPACT_ATOMS: atom_id res chain seq x y z
N MET A 1 6.95 -42.10 -5.44
CA MET A 1 5.50 -41.97 -5.09
C MET A 1 4.91 -40.86 -5.94
N ARG A 2 3.76 -41.04 -6.59
CA ARG A 2 3.10 -39.99 -7.37
C ARG A 2 2.53 -38.96 -6.41
N ASN A 3 2.80 -37.66 -6.66
CA ASN A 3 2.31 -36.57 -5.81
C ASN A 3 0.97 -36.06 -6.36
N HIS A 4 -0.03 -36.01 -5.50
CA HIS A 4 -1.38 -35.54 -5.84
C HIS A 4 -1.70 -34.16 -5.23
N ASN A 5 -0.73 -33.50 -4.53
CA ASN A 5 -0.92 -32.21 -3.92
C ASN A 5 -0.61 -31.07 -4.93
N PRO A 6 -1.60 -30.28 -5.36
CA PRO A 6 -1.37 -29.17 -6.31
C PRO A 6 -0.38 -28.13 -5.79
N LYS A 7 -0.24 -27.98 -4.45
CA LYS A 7 0.73 -27.05 -3.86
C LYS A 7 2.16 -27.37 -4.31
N VAL A 8 2.54 -28.62 -4.33
CA VAL A 8 3.89 -29.04 -4.78
C VAL A 8 4.12 -28.67 -6.24
N ASN A 9 3.07 -28.74 -7.08
CA ASN A 9 3.19 -28.38 -8.47
C ASN A 9 3.34 -26.88 -8.68
N TYR A 10 2.44 -26.06 -8.10
CA TYR A 10 2.54 -24.60 -8.30
C TYR A 10 3.76 -23.99 -7.62
N MET A 11 4.25 -24.53 -6.50
CA MET A 11 5.51 -24.09 -5.90
C MET A 11 6.69 -24.35 -6.82
N ARG A 12 6.78 -25.56 -7.43
CA ARG A 12 7.81 -25.85 -8.42
C ARG A 12 7.74 -24.91 -9.63
N LEU A 13 6.53 -24.57 -10.09
CA LEU A 13 6.34 -23.59 -11.16
C LEU A 13 6.86 -22.20 -10.72
N ALA A 14 6.49 -21.75 -9.52
CA ALA A 14 6.96 -20.48 -8.99
C ALA A 14 8.49 -20.39 -8.86
N GLU A 15 9.14 -21.48 -8.45
CA GLU A 15 10.60 -21.58 -8.37
C GLU A 15 11.31 -21.52 -9.73
N SER A 16 10.63 -21.99 -10.79
CA SER A 16 11.20 -22.05 -12.14
C SER A 16 10.97 -20.79 -12.98
N ILE A 17 10.09 -19.89 -12.54
CA ILE A 17 9.77 -18.67 -13.28
C ILE A 17 10.95 -17.69 -13.21
N VAL A 18 11.36 -17.23 -14.39
CA VAL A 18 12.19 -16.02 -14.52
C VAL A 18 11.27 -14.92 -15.03
N PRO A 19 11.07 -13.82 -14.28
CA PRO A 19 10.17 -12.76 -14.70
C PRO A 19 10.57 -12.15 -16.05
N GLU A 20 9.61 -12.06 -16.99
CA GLU A 20 9.84 -11.56 -18.35
C GLU A 20 10.26 -10.08 -18.40
N MET A 21 9.85 -9.29 -17.39
CA MET A 21 10.17 -7.86 -17.27
C MET A 21 11.34 -7.58 -16.33
N ARG A 22 12.06 -8.61 -15.88
CA ARG A 22 13.27 -8.39 -15.07
C ARG A 22 14.30 -7.59 -15.87
N TYR A 23 14.82 -6.51 -15.26
CA TYR A 23 15.85 -5.68 -15.88
C TYR A 23 17.17 -6.43 -15.97
N ASP A 24 17.74 -6.52 -17.17
CA ASP A 24 18.99 -7.25 -17.43
C ASP A 24 20.20 -6.33 -17.72
N GLY A 25 20.01 -5.02 -17.65
CA GLY A 25 21.06 -4.03 -17.85
C GLY A 25 21.40 -3.72 -19.31
N LYS A 26 20.65 -4.24 -20.30
CA LYS A 26 20.98 -4.07 -21.72
C LYS A 26 20.28 -2.91 -22.41
N GLU A 27 19.16 -2.46 -21.86
CA GLU A 27 18.40 -1.33 -22.35
C GLU A 27 18.55 -0.11 -21.42
N ASP A 28 18.13 1.06 -21.86
CA ASP A 28 18.01 2.24 -21.00
C ASP A 28 17.05 1.95 -19.84
N PHE A 29 17.47 2.29 -18.61
CA PHE A 29 16.71 1.97 -17.41
C PHE A 29 15.31 2.60 -17.39
N PHE A 30 15.20 3.85 -17.82
CA PHE A 30 13.91 4.56 -17.81
C PHE A 30 12.99 4.12 -18.95
N ALA A 31 13.54 3.67 -20.07
CA ALA A 31 12.76 3.02 -21.13
C ALA A 31 12.17 1.68 -20.64
N TRP A 32 12.98 0.87 -19.96
CA TRP A 32 12.51 -0.35 -19.29
C TRP A 32 11.43 -0.04 -18.25
N GLN A 33 11.66 0.97 -17.40
CA GLN A 33 10.74 1.37 -16.34
C GLN A 33 9.37 1.76 -16.92
N LYS A 34 9.37 2.57 -18.00
CA LYS A 34 8.12 2.96 -18.67
C LYS A 34 7.35 1.76 -19.20
N ARG A 35 8.00 0.87 -19.94
CA ARG A 35 7.40 -0.34 -20.52
C ARG A 35 6.87 -1.26 -19.40
N SER A 36 7.58 -1.34 -18.29
CA SER A 36 7.20 -2.15 -17.12
C SER A 36 6.00 -1.54 -16.37
N LYS A 37 5.92 -0.22 -16.24
CA LYS A 37 4.74 0.49 -15.72
C LYS A 37 3.51 0.23 -16.59
N ASP A 38 3.65 0.31 -17.91
CA ASP A 38 2.56 0.04 -18.86
C ASP A 38 2.03 -1.40 -18.66
N LYS A 39 2.93 -2.39 -18.53
CA LYS A 39 2.55 -3.78 -18.25
C LYS A 39 1.89 -3.94 -16.89
N LEU A 40 2.38 -3.27 -15.86
CA LEU A 40 1.77 -3.32 -14.52
C LEU A 40 0.36 -2.72 -14.53
N CYS A 41 0.15 -1.59 -15.22
CA CYS A 41 -1.18 -0.99 -15.40
C CYS A 41 -2.17 -1.98 -16.04
N GLU A 42 -1.72 -2.69 -17.09
CA GLU A 42 -2.52 -3.73 -17.76
C GLU A 42 -2.91 -4.85 -16.78
N LEU A 43 -1.93 -5.41 -16.04
CA LEU A 43 -2.14 -6.52 -15.11
C LEU A 43 -3.07 -6.14 -13.95
N LEU A 44 -3.05 -4.87 -13.52
CA LEU A 44 -3.93 -4.37 -12.48
C LEU A 44 -5.36 -4.09 -12.96
N GLY A 45 -5.60 -4.07 -14.27
CA GLY A 45 -6.89 -3.74 -14.88
C GLY A 45 -7.20 -2.23 -14.88
N LEU A 46 -6.21 -1.36 -14.64
CA LEU A 46 -6.42 0.10 -14.59
C LEU A 46 -7.01 0.70 -15.87
N PRO A 47 -6.68 0.24 -17.09
CA PRO A 47 -7.29 0.76 -18.32
C PRO A 47 -8.80 0.57 -18.41
N LEU A 48 -9.37 -0.30 -17.59
CA LEU A 48 -10.81 -0.55 -17.53
C LEU A 48 -11.55 0.44 -16.63
N ILE A 49 -10.85 1.22 -15.80
CA ILE A 49 -11.42 2.18 -14.87
C ILE A 49 -11.45 3.56 -15.53
N LYS A 50 -12.57 4.26 -15.39
CA LYS A 50 -12.75 5.59 -15.98
C LYS A 50 -12.76 6.68 -14.92
N LYS A 51 -12.03 7.76 -15.20
CA LYS A 51 -12.10 8.98 -14.38
C LYS A 51 -13.50 9.60 -14.46
N CYS A 52 -14.06 10.00 -13.33
CA CYS A 52 -15.34 10.68 -13.21
C CYS A 52 -15.19 12.00 -12.43
N ASN A 53 -16.28 12.76 -12.33
CA ASN A 53 -16.35 13.92 -11.43
C ASN A 53 -16.14 13.43 -9.99
N PRO A 54 -15.25 14.05 -9.20
CA PRO A 54 -14.96 13.61 -7.84
C PRO A 54 -16.13 13.80 -6.85
N ASP A 55 -17.11 14.62 -7.14
CA ASP A 55 -18.29 14.84 -6.26
C ASP A 55 -17.87 14.92 -4.77
N PHE A 56 -16.89 15.80 -4.51
CA PHE A 56 -16.26 15.92 -3.19
C PHE A 56 -17.22 16.51 -2.16
N LEU A 57 -17.27 15.89 -0.96
CA LEU A 57 -18.11 16.34 0.15
C LEU A 57 -17.36 16.25 1.48
N ILE A 58 -17.37 17.34 2.24
CA ILE A 58 -17.01 17.33 3.67
C ILE A 58 -18.27 16.87 4.44
N GLU A 59 -18.14 15.78 5.18
CA GLU A 59 -19.26 15.16 5.90
C GLU A 59 -19.32 15.58 7.36
N ASP A 60 -18.16 15.75 8.03
CA ASP A 60 -18.08 16.16 9.43
C ASP A 60 -16.73 16.84 9.73
N GLU A 61 -16.71 17.73 10.70
CA GLU A 61 -15.51 18.38 11.18
C GLU A 61 -15.50 18.41 12.72
N LYS A 62 -14.33 18.14 13.31
CA LYS A 62 -14.13 18.15 14.76
C LYS A 62 -12.85 18.87 15.11
N GLU A 63 -12.91 19.74 16.12
CA GLU A 63 -11.71 20.35 16.72
C GLU A 63 -11.27 19.54 17.93
N THR A 64 -9.96 19.36 18.05
CA THR A 64 -9.29 18.82 19.22
C THR A 64 -8.21 19.80 19.71
N GLU A 65 -7.49 19.49 20.76
CA GLU A 65 -6.37 20.33 21.24
C GLU A 65 -5.17 20.29 20.27
N GLU A 66 -4.98 19.22 19.52
CA GLU A 66 -3.79 18.98 18.70
C GLU A 66 -4.04 19.22 17.20
N TYR A 67 -5.24 18.93 16.72
CA TYR A 67 -5.58 18.99 15.29
C TYR A 67 -7.06 19.25 15.03
N LYS A 68 -7.38 19.73 13.84
CA LYS A 68 -8.72 19.66 13.27
C LYS A 68 -8.86 18.36 12.49
N GLU A 69 -9.87 17.56 12.81
CA GLU A 69 -10.23 16.33 12.07
C GLU A 69 -11.36 16.63 11.10
N VAL A 70 -11.17 16.32 9.82
CA VAL A 70 -12.16 16.50 8.76
C VAL A 70 -12.46 15.15 8.13
N HIS A 71 -13.73 14.76 8.17
CA HIS A 71 -14.26 13.59 7.49
C HIS A 71 -14.79 14.01 6.12
N PHE A 72 -14.40 13.32 5.07
CA PHE A 72 -14.83 13.64 3.72
C PHE A 72 -14.97 12.37 2.87
N SER A 73 -15.74 12.47 1.81
CA SER A 73 -15.83 11.45 0.77
C SER A 73 -15.69 12.09 -0.61
N PHE A 74 -15.39 11.25 -1.57
CA PHE A 74 -15.32 11.66 -2.98
C PHE A 74 -15.65 10.48 -3.89
N GLN A 75 -16.12 10.76 -5.09
CA GLN A 75 -16.36 9.72 -6.09
C GLN A 75 -15.05 9.38 -6.81
N SER A 76 -14.44 8.23 -6.49
CA SER A 76 -13.21 7.78 -7.15
C SER A 76 -13.49 7.15 -8.51
N GLU A 77 -14.63 6.48 -8.64
CA GLU A 77 -15.20 5.89 -9.85
C GLU A 77 -16.72 6.08 -9.82
N GLU A 78 -17.36 6.08 -10.97
CA GLU A 78 -18.81 6.24 -11.07
C GLU A 78 -19.57 5.31 -10.11
N GLY A 79 -20.27 5.91 -9.15
CA GLY A 79 -21.05 5.20 -8.13
C GLY A 79 -20.24 4.61 -6.97
N TYR A 80 -18.92 4.91 -6.83
CA TYR A 80 -18.14 4.44 -5.71
C TYR A 80 -17.44 5.60 -4.96
N TYR A 81 -17.65 5.65 -3.63
CA TYR A 81 -17.22 6.74 -2.74
C TYR A 81 -16.38 6.18 -1.58
N PRO A 82 -15.04 6.28 -1.60
CA PRO A 82 -14.22 5.98 -0.42
C PRO A 82 -14.43 7.01 0.68
N ILE A 83 -14.40 6.53 1.92
CA ILE A 83 -14.50 7.35 3.13
C ILE A 83 -13.08 7.77 3.53
N CYS A 84 -12.88 9.05 3.82
CA CYS A 84 -11.58 9.61 4.15
C CYS A 84 -11.63 10.46 5.42
N VAL A 85 -10.48 10.51 6.09
CA VAL A 85 -10.26 11.39 7.24
C VAL A 85 -8.90 12.08 7.08
N ILE A 86 -8.86 13.40 7.27
CA ILE A 86 -7.62 14.17 7.38
C ILE A 86 -7.53 14.78 8.77
N ARG A 87 -6.36 14.67 9.43
CA ARG A 87 -6.04 15.37 10.67
C ARG A 87 -5.07 16.48 10.38
N ILE A 88 -5.55 17.70 10.50
CA ILE A 88 -4.81 18.93 10.18
C ILE A 88 -4.20 19.47 11.46
N PRO A 89 -2.87 19.39 11.67
CA PRO A 89 -2.23 19.93 12.87
C PRO A 89 -2.51 21.43 13.03
N HIS A 90 -2.64 21.89 14.28
CA HIS A 90 -2.74 23.32 14.52
C HIS A 90 -1.40 24.04 14.28
N GLY A 91 -1.47 25.34 14.00
CA GLY A 91 -0.29 26.19 13.88
C GLY A 91 0.50 26.02 12.57
N ILE A 92 -0.10 25.44 11.52
CA ILE A 92 0.52 25.40 10.19
C ILE A 92 0.68 26.85 9.69
N THR A 93 1.93 27.26 9.49
CA THR A 93 2.28 28.60 8.97
C THR A 93 2.70 28.59 7.50
N ASP A 94 2.99 27.44 6.97
CA ASP A 94 3.39 27.17 5.59
C ASP A 94 2.73 25.87 5.13
N LYS A 95 3.09 25.37 3.96
CA LYS A 95 2.62 24.06 3.47
C LYS A 95 3.17 22.91 4.31
N ILE A 96 2.32 21.91 4.54
CA ILE A 96 2.68 20.68 5.26
C ILE A 96 2.66 19.48 4.33
N LYS A 97 3.66 18.60 4.45
CA LYS A 97 3.74 17.36 3.65
C LYS A 97 2.58 16.42 4.00
N PRO A 98 1.76 15.99 3.02
CA PRO A 98 0.73 14.99 3.24
C PRO A 98 1.36 13.60 3.40
N MET A 99 0.83 12.81 4.35
CA MET A 99 1.12 11.39 4.52
C MET A 99 -0.17 10.60 4.36
N ILE A 100 -0.36 9.96 3.21
CA ILE A 100 -1.48 9.04 3.02
C ILE A 100 -1.17 7.76 3.79
N CYS A 101 -2.04 7.42 4.74
CA CYS A 101 -1.88 6.30 5.66
C CYS A 101 -2.90 5.20 5.33
N LEU A 102 -2.42 4.03 4.88
CA LEU A 102 -3.24 2.92 4.45
C LEU A 102 -3.17 1.78 5.47
N GLN A 103 -4.32 1.45 6.09
CA GLN A 103 -4.40 0.40 7.11
C GLN A 103 -4.14 -0.98 6.54
N GLY A 104 -3.66 -1.88 7.41
CA GLY A 104 -3.59 -3.31 7.12
C GLY A 104 -4.95 -4.00 7.10
N HIS A 105 -4.95 -5.30 6.83
CA HIS A 105 -6.13 -6.14 7.02
C HIS A 105 -6.53 -6.13 8.50
N SER A 106 -7.59 -5.44 8.81
CA SER A 106 -8.10 -5.22 10.16
C SER A 106 -9.61 -4.96 10.12
N THR A 107 -10.15 -4.45 11.19
CA THR A 107 -11.56 -4.11 11.31
C THR A 107 -11.94 -2.81 10.59
N GLY A 108 -10.97 -2.04 10.12
CA GLY A 108 -11.18 -0.84 9.30
C GLY A 108 -10.16 0.26 9.59
N MET A 109 -10.30 1.37 8.89
CA MET A 109 -9.46 2.56 8.98
C MET A 109 -9.42 3.15 10.40
N HIS A 110 -10.46 2.94 11.21
CA HIS A 110 -10.52 3.42 12.59
C HIS A 110 -9.34 2.94 13.46
N ILE A 111 -8.74 1.77 13.17
CA ILE A 111 -7.51 1.30 13.79
C ILE A 111 -6.38 2.33 13.60
N SER A 112 -6.21 2.80 12.36
CA SER A 112 -5.18 3.79 12.03
C SER A 112 -5.47 5.19 12.58
N LEU A 113 -6.72 5.45 12.98
CA LEU A 113 -7.14 6.63 13.75
C LEU A 113 -6.95 6.47 15.28
N GLY A 114 -6.56 5.26 15.74
CA GLY A 114 -6.42 4.94 17.17
C GLY A 114 -7.75 4.70 17.87
N ILE A 115 -8.80 4.35 17.14
CA ILE A 115 -10.15 4.13 17.66
C ILE A 115 -10.41 2.62 17.74
N SER A 116 -10.64 2.11 18.96
CA SER A 116 -11.05 0.73 19.18
C SER A 116 -12.56 0.62 19.10
N LYS A 117 -13.08 -0.12 18.13
CA LYS A 117 -14.53 -0.36 17.94
C LYS A 117 -14.92 -1.80 18.21
N TYR A 118 -14.00 -2.75 18.02
CA TYR A 118 -14.27 -4.18 18.10
C TYR A 118 -13.24 -4.92 18.96
N PRO A 119 -13.58 -6.12 19.48
CA PRO A 119 -12.62 -6.92 20.26
C PRO A 119 -11.34 -7.22 19.45
N GLY A 120 -10.20 -6.89 20.04
CA GLY A 120 -8.89 -7.09 19.43
C GLY A 120 -8.26 -5.85 18.79
N ASP A 121 -9.03 -4.80 18.55
CA ASP A 121 -8.55 -3.55 17.96
C ASP A 121 -7.43 -2.90 18.77
N ASP A 122 -7.56 -2.89 20.12
CA ASP A 122 -6.53 -2.35 21.02
C ASP A 122 -5.15 -3.00 20.82
N ALA A 123 -5.14 -4.31 20.52
CA ALA A 123 -3.90 -5.01 20.26
C ALA A 123 -3.25 -4.56 18.94
N LEU A 124 -4.03 -4.32 17.90
CA LEU A 124 -3.53 -3.81 16.62
C LEU A 124 -3.02 -2.37 16.76
N ILE A 125 -3.78 -1.53 17.47
CA ILE A 125 -3.41 -0.12 17.71
C ILE A 125 -2.10 -0.03 18.50
N GLY A 126 -2.02 -0.71 19.64
CA GLY A 126 -0.90 -0.62 20.56
C GLY A 126 0.26 -1.55 20.21
N ARG A 127 0.06 -2.87 20.36
CA ARG A 127 1.13 -3.88 20.20
C ARG A 127 1.72 -3.89 18.79
N ASP A 128 0.87 -3.80 17.77
CA ASP A 128 1.28 -3.90 16.36
C ASP A 128 1.53 -2.53 15.72
N GLU A 129 1.40 -1.46 16.50
CA GLU A 129 1.71 -0.06 16.13
C GLU A 129 0.92 0.42 14.90
N GLN A 130 -0.35 0.06 14.80
CA GLN A 130 -1.17 0.43 13.65
C GLN A 130 -1.92 1.77 13.82
N TYR A 131 -1.62 2.58 14.84
CA TYR A 131 -2.11 3.95 14.99
C TYR A 131 -1.34 4.90 14.02
N LEU A 132 -1.51 4.68 12.73
CA LEU A 132 -0.69 5.32 11.69
C LEU A 132 -0.83 6.85 11.68
N ALA A 133 -2.03 7.39 11.95
CA ALA A 133 -2.26 8.83 12.01
C ALA A 133 -1.44 9.53 13.09
N LYS A 134 -1.33 8.91 14.28
CA LYS A 134 -0.51 9.46 15.36
C LYS A 134 0.95 9.54 14.97
N TYR A 135 1.49 8.45 14.45
CA TYR A 135 2.91 8.42 14.07
C TYR A 135 3.23 9.40 12.94
N ALA A 136 2.31 9.63 12.01
CA ALA A 136 2.48 10.67 10.99
C ALA A 136 2.49 12.08 11.60
N LEU A 137 1.53 12.39 12.50
CA LEU A 137 1.47 13.66 13.24
C LEU A 137 2.75 13.90 14.06
N ASP A 138 3.17 12.92 14.86
CA ASP A 138 4.36 13.00 15.71
C ASP A 138 5.66 13.27 14.91
N ASN A 139 5.64 12.96 13.61
CA ASN A 139 6.76 13.16 12.70
C ASN A 139 6.59 14.37 11.76
N GLY A 140 5.61 15.24 12.02
CA GLY A 140 5.43 16.50 11.31
C GLY A 140 4.76 16.40 9.94
N TYR A 141 4.00 15.34 9.70
CA TYR A 141 3.17 15.17 8.50
C TYR A 141 1.70 15.47 8.80
N CYS A 142 0.95 15.79 7.75
CA CYS A 142 -0.51 15.84 7.79
C CYS A 142 -1.05 14.45 7.37
N PRO A 143 -1.57 13.63 8.30
CA PRO A 143 -2.08 12.30 7.96
C PRO A 143 -3.42 12.38 7.25
N ILE A 144 -3.51 11.67 6.13
CA ILE A 144 -4.72 11.42 5.37
C ILE A 144 -4.99 9.93 5.38
N LEU A 145 -6.15 9.53 5.85
CA LEU A 145 -6.57 8.14 5.90
C LEU A 145 -7.70 7.92 4.91
N MET A 146 -7.69 6.79 4.24
CA MET A 146 -8.75 6.39 3.33
C MET A 146 -9.15 4.95 3.65
N GLU A 147 -10.45 4.71 3.88
CA GLU A 147 -10.95 3.35 3.97
C GLU A 147 -10.80 2.66 2.63
N GLN A 148 -9.97 1.62 2.58
CA GLN A 148 -9.63 0.96 1.32
C GLN A 148 -10.79 0.07 0.84
N ARG A 149 -10.99 0.00 -0.47
CA ARG A 149 -11.93 -0.97 -1.08
C ARG A 149 -11.70 -2.36 -0.52
N PHE A 150 -12.81 -3.04 -0.24
CA PHE A 150 -12.86 -4.38 0.35
C PHE A 150 -12.42 -4.43 1.82
N MET A 151 -12.30 -3.29 2.52
CA MET A 151 -11.95 -3.24 3.95
C MET A 151 -12.94 -2.38 4.72
N GLY A 152 -13.10 -2.66 6.01
CA GLY A 152 -13.88 -1.87 6.96
C GLY A 152 -15.27 -1.47 6.43
N GLU A 153 -15.57 -0.19 6.47
CA GLU A 153 -16.85 0.36 6.00
C GLU A 153 -17.01 0.30 4.47
N CYS A 154 -15.90 0.15 3.72
CA CYS A 154 -15.87 -0.09 2.28
C CYS A 154 -15.77 -1.58 1.92
N GLY A 155 -16.06 -2.48 2.87
CA GLY A 155 -15.94 -3.94 2.71
C GLY A 155 -17.09 -4.59 1.95
N GLY A 156 -18.19 -3.86 1.70
CA GLY A 156 -19.36 -4.39 0.96
C GLY A 156 -20.24 -5.34 1.76
N THR A 157 -20.01 -5.48 3.06
CA THR A 157 -20.80 -6.31 3.97
C THR A 157 -21.66 -5.44 4.89
N GLU A 158 -22.75 -6.01 5.43
CA GLU A 158 -23.54 -5.32 6.44
C GLU A 158 -22.69 -4.98 7.68
N LYS A 159 -22.97 -3.82 8.28
CA LYS A 159 -22.25 -3.32 9.46
C LYS A 159 -22.42 -4.25 10.65
N GLY A 160 -21.32 -4.60 11.28
CA GLY A 160 -21.34 -5.39 12.49
C GLY A 160 -20.00 -6.09 12.79
N PRO A 161 -19.87 -6.72 13.97
CA PRO A 161 -18.70 -7.54 14.28
C PRO A 161 -18.52 -8.63 13.24
N GLY A 162 -17.40 -8.65 12.53
CA GLY A 162 -17.12 -9.64 11.48
C GLY A 162 -17.34 -9.16 10.04
N CYS A 163 -17.96 -8.00 9.81
CA CYS A 163 -18.14 -7.43 8.46
C CYS A 163 -16.84 -6.98 7.78
N HIS A 164 -15.75 -7.00 8.48
CA HIS A 164 -14.50 -6.33 8.18
C HIS A 164 -13.34 -7.28 7.97
N THR A 165 -13.56 -8.57 8.03
CA THR A 165 -12.48 -9.50 7.89
C THR A 165 -12.33 -9.94 6.44
N ASP A 166 -11.12 -9.85 5.93
CA ASP A 166 -10.64 -10.37 4.66
C ASP A 166 -10.88 -11.89 4.44
N TRP A 167 -11.52 -12.54 5.40
CA TRP A 167 -11.82 -13.96 5.37
C TRP A 167 -13.31 -14.27 5.22
N SER A 168 -14.19 -13.25 5.22
CA SER A 168 -15.63 -13.45 4.97
C SER A 168 -15.88 -14.00 3.56
N ALA A 169 -17.00 -14.67 3.38
CA ALA A 169 -17.40 -15.19 2.07
C ALA A 169 -17.68 -14.05 1.09
N GLU A 170 -18.36 -13.00 1.57
CA GLU A 170 -18.72 -11.81 0.80
C GLU A 170 -17.49 -11.06 0.31
N TYR A 171 -16.50 -10.86 1.19
CA TYR A 171 -15.22 -10.27 0.81
C TYR A 171 -14.54 -11.03 -0.33
N LYS A 172 -14.39 -12.36 -0.17
CA LYS A 172 -13.79 -13.22 -1.19
C LYS A 172 -14.55 -13.17 -2.50
N MET A 173 -15.87 -13.21 -2.44
CA MET A 173 -16.74 -13.11 -3.61
C MET A 173 -16.53 -11.78 -4.33
N SER A 174 -16.48 -10.66 -3.59
CA SER A 174 -16.25 -9.34 -4.17
C SER A 174 -14.90 -9.28 -4.90
N VAL A 175 -13.81 -9.71 -4.26
CA VAL A 175 -12.46 -9.74 -4.87
C VAL A 175 -12.44 -10.61 -6.13
N LEU A 176 -13.02 -11.81 -6.07
CA LEU A 176 -13.04 -12.74 -7.22
C LEU A 176 -13.94 -12.23 -8.35
N SER A 177 -15.02 -11.51 -8.03
CA SER A 177 -15.89 -10.89 -9.02
C SER A 177 -15.16 -9.80 -9.81
N TYR A 178 -14.39 -8.93 -9.13
CA TYR A 178 -13.55 -7.96 -9.82
C TYR A 178 -12.49 -8.64 -10.69
N LEU A 179 -11.86 -9.72 -10.21
CA LEU A 179 -10.89 -10.48 -10.99
C LEU A 179 -11.53 -11.08 -12.25
N ALA A 180 -12.75 -11.60 -12.15
CA ALA A 180 -13.51 -12.11 -13.30
C ALA A 180 -13.88 -11.01 -14.31
N LEU A 181 -13.96 -9.76 -13.87
CA LEU A 181 -14.18 -8.59 -14.73
C LEU A 181 -12.88 -8.02 -15.33
N GLY A 182 -11.73 -8.66 -15.07
CA GLY A 182 -10.41 -8.19 -15.54
C GLY A 182 -9.81 -7.07 -14.68
N ARG A 183 -10.32 -6.86 -13.46
CA ARG A 183 -9.87 -5.85 -12.50
C ARG A 183 -9.35 -6.53 -11.24
N THR A 184 -8.36 -5.95 -10.57
CA THR A 184 -7.79 -6.54 -9.36
C THR A 184 -8.05 -5.66 -8.15
N ALA A 185 -8.18 -6.26 -6.96
CA ALA A 185 -8.37 -5.48 -5.74
C ALA A 185 -7.21 -4.50 -5.47
N ILE A 186 -5.98 -4.86 -5.85
CA ILE A 186 -4.84 -3.93 -5.80
C ILE A 186 -5.03 -2.79 -6.80
N GLY A 187 -5.46 -3.07 -8.03
CA GLY A 187 -5.73 -2.04 -9.05
C GLY A 187 -6.77 -1.03 -8.59
N GLU A 188 -7.85 -1.51 -7.96
CA GLU A 188 -8.88 -0.66 -7.36
C GLU A 188 -8.31 0.30 -6.31
N ARG A 189 -7.49 -0.21 -5.39
CA ARG A 189 -6.88 0.59 -4.33
C ARG A 189 -5.85 1.58 -4.86
N VAL A 190 -5.07 1.19 -5.86
CA VAL A 190 -4.14 2.08 -6.57
C VAL A 190 -4.89 3.22 -7.25
N TRP A 191 -6.00 2.90 -7.91
CA TRP A 191 -6.87 3.90 -8.52
C TRP A 191 -7.41 4.88 -7.48
N ASP A 192 -7.97 4.37 -6.36
CA ASP A 192 -8.53 5.20 -5.30
C ASP A 192 -7.48 6.14 -4.68
N VAL A 193 -6.25 5.66 -4.46
CA VAL A 193 -5.12 6.49 -3.98
C VAL A 193 -4.78 7.60 -4.98
N SER A 194 -4.72 7.28 -6.27
CA SER A 194 -4.44 8.28 -7.31
C SER A 194 -5.54 9.34 -7.38
N ARG A 195 -6.80 8.94 -7.26
CA ARG A 195 -7.93 9.87 -7.21
C ARG A 195 -7.96 10.71 -5.93
N LEU A 196 -7.57 10.11 -4.79
CA LEU A 196 -7.41 10.85 -3.54
C LEU A 196 -6.38 11.98 -3.70
N ILE A 197 -5.23 11.71 -4.33
CA ILE A 197 -4.21 12.74 -4.59
C ILE A 197 -4.75 13.89 -5.43
N ASP A 198 -5.60 13.62 -6.44
CA ASP A 198 -6.28 14.68 -7.22
C ASP A 198 -7.13 15.56 -6.29
N VAL A 199 -7.99 14.93 -5.47
CA VAL A 199 -8.93 15.61 -4.57
C VAL A 199 -8.22 16.43 -3.49
N LEU A 200 -7.12 15.90 -2.94
CA LEU A 200 -6.31 16.60 -1.95
C LEU A 200 -5.73 17.90 -2.53
N GLY A 201 -5.20 17.86 -3.74
CA GLY A 201 -4.64 19.03 -4.42
C GLY A 201 -5.67 20.11 -4.73
N GLU A 202 -6.90 19.71 -5.02
CA GLU A 202 -8.00 20.63 -5.36
C GLU A 202 -8.64 21.27 -4.12
N ASN A 203 -8.69 20.57 -2.98
CA ASN A 203 -9.52 20.98 -1.84
C ASN A 203 -8.75 21.39 -0.58
N PHE A 204 -7.46 21.02 -0.47
CA PHE A 204 -6.64 21.30 0.71
C PHE A 204 -5.36 22.08 0.35
N PRO A 205 -5.44 23.39 0.07
CA PRO A 205 -4.33 24.19 -0.49
C PRO A 205 -3.12 24.33 0.45
N PHE A 206 -3.27 24.05 1.73
CA PHE A 206 -2.18 24.03 2.71
C PHE A 206 -1.30 22.77 2.61
N LEU A 207 -1.69 21.77 1.84
CA LEU A 207 -0.87 20.59 1.61
C LEU A 207 0.25 20.88 0.60
N ASP A 208 1.44 20.37 0.90
CA ASP A 208 2.58 20.36 -0.03
C ASP A 208 2.45 19.18 -1.01
N MET A 209 1.72 19.40 -2.08
CA MET A 209 1.45 18.38 -3.09
C MET A 209 2.67 18.03 -3.95
N ASP A 210 3.75 18.78 -3.88
CA ASP A 210 5.02 18.42 -4.51
C ASP A 210 5.80 17.36 -3.72
N ASN A 211 5.40 17.12 -2.46
CA ASN A 211 6.03 16.17 -1.53
C ASN A 211 5.05 15.16 -0.93
N VAL A 212 4.17 14.60 -1.75
CA VAL A 212 3.22 13.56 -1.31
C VAL A 212 3.98 12.32 -0.84
N CYS A 213 3.71 11.92 0.40
CA CYS A 213 4.21 10.70 1.01
C CYS A 213 3.07 9.69 1.20
N VAL A 214 3.38 8.41 1.03
CA VAL A 214 2.42 7.32 1.29
C VAL A 214 3.06 6.28 2.20
N MET A 215 2.33 5.85 3.20
CA MET A 215 2.71 4.73 4.05
C MET A 215 1.57 3.73 4.14
N GLY A 216 1.88 2.51 4.48
CA GLY A 216 0.86 1.52 4.75
C GLY A 216 1.45 0.29 5.41
N HIS A 217 0.60 -0.42 6.17
CA HIS A 217 0.98 -1.66 6.81
C HIS A 217 0.26 -2.84 6.18
N SER A 218 0.95 -3.98 5.96
CA SER A 218 0.36 -5.22 5.46
C SER A 218 -0.42 -5.00 4.14
N GLY A 219 -1.73 -5.24 4.10
CA GLY A 219 -2.58 -4.96 2.93
C GLY A 219 -2.55 -3.49 2.49
N GLY A 220 -2.43 -2.55 3.41
CA GLY A 220 -2.19 -1.14 3.11
C GLY A 220 -0.77 -0.88 2.60
N GLY A 221 0.21 -1.63 3.12
CA GLY A 221 1.58 -1.61 2.61
C GLY A 221 1.67 -2.07 1.16
N THR A 222 0.91 -3.10 0.79
CA THR A 222 0.78 -3.55 -0.60
C THR A 222 0.18 -2.45 -1.47
N ALA A 223 -0.92 -1.83 -1.04
CA ALA A 223 -1.55 -0.74 -1.78
C ALA A 223 -0.62 0.48 -1.92
N ALA A 224 0.09 0.87 -0.86
CA ALA A 224 1.09 1.94 -0.89
C ALA A 224 2.22 1.65 -1.90
N PHE A 225 2.75 0.43 -1.87
CA PHE A 225 3.82 -0.02 -2.76
C PHE A 225 3.42 0.05 -4.24
N TYR A 226 2.29 -0.57 -4.59
CA TYR A 226 1.81 -0.56 -5.99
C TYR A 226 1.40 0.85 -6.44
N SER A 227 0.82 1.67 -5.56
CA SER A 227 0.52 3.08 -5.87
C SER A 227 1.78 3.86 -6.22
N ALA A 228 2.84 3.69 -5.44
CA ALA A 228 4.13 4.34 -5.72
C ALA A 228 4.80 3.81 -7.00
N CYS A 229 4.58 2.55 -7.38
CA CYS A 229 5.09 2.03 -8.66
C CYS A 229 4.52 2.81 -9.86
N LEU A 230 3.28 3.33 -9.76
CA LEU A 230 2.55 3.88 -10.89
C LEU A 230 2.31 5.38 -10.83
N ASP A 231 2.08 5.95 -9.64
CA ASP A 231 1.81 7.39 -9.49
C ASP A 231 3.07 8.17 -9.13
N GLU A 232 3.58 8.95 -10.07
CA GLU A 232 4.83 9.71 -9.93
C GLU A 232 4.70 10.93 -9.01
N ARG A 233 3.49 11.30 -8.62
CA ARG A 233 3.24 12.34 -7.62
C ARG A 233 3.65 11.89 -6.21
N ILE A 234 3.67 10.58 -5.95
CA ILE A 234 4.17 10.01 -4.70
C ILE A 234 5.70 10.11 -4.69
N LYS A 235 6.26 10.98 -3.86
CA LYS A 235 7.70 11.26 -3.79
C LYS A 235 8.46 10.35 -2.85
N ALA A 236 7.76 9.82 -1.84
CA ALA A 236 8.34 8.87 -0.89
C ALA A 236 7.28 7.86 -0.44
N VAL A 237 7.68 6.61 -0.31
CA VAL A 237 6.78 5.53 0.13
C VAL A 237 7.42 4.66 1.19
N MET A 238 6.60 4.25 2.17
CA MET A 238 7.00 3.39 3.29
C MET A 238 6.04 2.19 3.42
N PRO A 239 6.19 1.15 2.58
CA PRO A 239 5.44 -0.09 2.70
C PRO A 239 5.98 -0.95 3.85
N SER A 240 5.13 -1.27 4.81
CA SER A 240 5.48 -2.12 5.96
C SER A 240 4.86 -3.50 5.81
N CYS A 241 5.68 -4.54 6.02
CA CYS A 241 5.30 -5.95 5.93
C CYS A 241 4.52 -6.26 4.63
N ALA A 242 5.10 -5.84 3.49
CA ALA A 242 4.43 -5.90 2.19
C ALA A 242 5.36 -6.21 1.01
N VAL A 243 6.66 -5.96 1.12
CA VAL A 243 7.64 -6.20 0.06
C VAL A 243 8.39 -7.50 0.32
N CYS A 244 8.11 -8.52 -0.49
CA CYS A 244 8.68 -9.86 -0.33
C CYS A 244 8.48 -10.64 -1.64
N THR A 245 9.38 -11.55 -1.99
CA THR A 245 9.17 -12.36 -3.20
C THR A 245 7.82 -13.07 -3.17
N PHE A 246 7.17 -13.21 -4.32
CA PHE A 246 5.86 -13.86 -4.39
C PHE A 246 5.89 -15.29 -3.86
N ARG A 247 7.00 -16.02 -4.05
CA ARG A 247 7.13 -17.40 -3.55
C ARG A 247 7.23 -17.47 -2.03
N HIS A 248 7.79 -16.45 -1.36
CA HIS A 248 7.92 -16.38 0.10
C HIS A 248 6.78 -15.62 0.77
N SER A 249 5.76 -15.24 0.00
CA SER A 249 4.57 -14.54 0.48
C SER A 249 3.31 -15.05 -0.23
N ILE A 250 2.77 -14.33 -1.21
CA ILE A 250 1.45 -14.52 -1.82
C ILE A 250 1.24 -15.93 -2.39
N ILE A 251 2.24 -16.50 -3.06
CA ILE A 251 2.12 -17.85 -3.67
C ILE A 251 2.43 -18.93 -2.66
N GLY A 252 3.46 -18.76 -1.84
CA GLY A 252 3.97 -19.81 -0.97
C GLY A 252 3.17 -20.00 0.31
N LEU A 253 2.52 -18.95 0.79
CA LEU A 253 1.81 -18.89 2.04
C LEU A 253 0.29 -18.76 1.84
N LYS A 254 -0.47 -18.86 2.94
CA LYS A 254 -1.89 -18.54 2.90
C LYS A 254 -2.04 -17.02 2.98
N HIS A 255 -2.43 -16.43 1.88
CA HIS A 255 -2.61 -14.98 1.77
C HIS A 255 -4.04 -14.58 1.45
N CYS A 256 -4.34 -13.29 1.71
CA CYS A 256 -5.61 -12.68 1.36
C CYS A 256 -5.80 -12.68 -0.18
N PRO A 257 -6.99 -13.04 -0.69
CA PRO A 257 -7.28 -13.03 -2.12
C PRO A 257 -7.01 -11.70 -2.82
N CYS A 258 -7.12 -10.56 -2.10
CA CYS A 258 -6.88 -9.24 -2.69
C CYS A 258 -5.44 -9.02 -3.19
N ASN A 259 -4.47 -9.81 -2.72
CA ASN A 259 -3.09 -9.72 -3.15
C ASN A 259 -2.80 -10.47 -4.46
N TYR A 260 -3.78 -11.24 -4.98
CA TYR A 260 -3.59 -12.00 -6.20
C TYR A 260 -3.89 -11.13 -7.43
N ILE A 261 -2.90 -11.07 -8.33
CA ILE A 261 -2.97 -10.41 -9.63
C ILE A 261 -2.68 -11.49 -10.68
N GLU A 262 -3.56 -11.65 -11.66
CA GLU A 262 -3.43 -12.70 -12.65
C GLU A 262 -2.10 -12.58 -13.42
N GLY A 263 -1.32 -13.64 -13.41
CA GLY A 263 -0.08 -13.76 -14.17
C GLY A 263 1.09 -12.88 -13.69
N ILE A 264 0.96 -12.13 -12.60
CA ILE A 264 1.97 -11.16 -12.14
C ILE A 264 3.38 -11.75 -12.04
N ALA A 265 3.51 -12.95 -11.48
CA ALA A 265 4.80 -13.60 -11.28
C ALA A 265 5.52 -14.01 -12.58
N ARG A 266 4.80 -14.08 -13.73
CA ARG A 266 5.42 -14.27 -15.04
C ARG A 266 6.19 -13.05 -15.50
N TYR A 267 5.74 -11.86 -15.09
CA TYR A 267 6.31 -10.59 -15.54
C TYR A 267 7.25 -9.98 -14.52
N PHE A 268 6.94 -10.07 -13.24
CA PHE A 268 7.65 -9.41 -12.14
C PHE A 268 7.78 -10.29 -10.92
N ASP A 269 8.83 -10.06 -10.12
CA ASP A 269 8.78 -10.26 -8.68
C ASP A 269 8.74 -8.88 -7.97
N MET A 270 8.45 -8.83 -6.66
CA MET A 270 8.29 -7.54 -5.97
C MET A 270 9.59 -6.72 -5.98
N GLY A 271 10.76 -7.36 -5.99
CA GLY A 271 12.03 -6.67 -6.18
C GLY A 271 12.14 -5.95 -7.53
N ASP A 272 11.60 -6.54 -8.61
CA ASP A 272 11.56 -5.92 -9.93
C ASP A 272 10.60 -4.71 -9.93
N LEU A 273 9.43 -4.84 -9.28
CA LEU A 273 8.45 -3.76 -9.14
C LEU A 273 8.99 -2.56 -8.35
N ALA A 274 9.84 -2.79 -7.33
CA ALA A 274 10.47 -1.71 -6.58
C ALA A 274 11.31 -0.77 -7.47
N GLY A 275 11.89 -1.29 -8.54
CA GLY A 275 12.59 -0.49 -9.56
C GLY A 275 11.71 0.53 -10.27
N LEU A 276 10.39 0.33 -10.30
CA LEU A 276 9.43 1.27 -10.90
C LEU A 276 9.25 2.55 -10.06
N ILE A 277 9.66 2.50 -8.79
CA ILE A 277 9.62 3.65 -7.88
C ILE A 277 10.82 4.56 -8.08
N ALA A 278 11.99 4.02 -8.44
CA ALA A 278 13.20 4.79 -8.67
C ALA A 278 12.97 5.93 -9.70
N PRO A 279 13.57 7.12 -9.51
CA PRO A 279 14.54 7.50 -8.48
C PRO A 279 13.90 7.99 -7.16
N ARG A 280 12.58 7.88 -7.00
CA ARG A 280 11.83 8.32 -5.81
C ARG A 280 12.18 7.44 -4.59
N LYS A 281 11.83 7.91 -3.41
CA LYS A 281 12.30 7.33 -2.14
C LYS A 281 11.44 6.12 -1.72
N LEU A 282 12.12 5.02 -1.37
CA LEU A 282 11.49 3.78 -0.88
C LEU A 282 12.14 3.34 0.44
N VAL A 283 11.35 3.26 1.50
CA VAL A 283 11.75 2.66 2.77
C VAL A 283 10.88 1.43 3.01
N ALA A 284 11.36 0.25 2.65
CA ALA A 284 10.66 -1.00 2.93
C ALA A 284 10.88 -1.41 4.40
N VAL A 285 9.81 -1.83 5.07
CA VAL A 285 9.84 -2.26 6.48
C VAL A 285 9.43 -3.72 6.56
N SER A 286 10.18 -4.53 7.29
CA SER A 286 9.93 -5.97 7.47
C SER A 286 10.12 -6.39 8.92
N GLY A 287 9.41 -7.40 9.36
CA GLY A 287 9.66 -8.07 10.65
C GLY A 287 10.53 -9.30 10.45
N GLN A 288 11.53 -9.49 11.34
CA GLN A 288 12.41 -10.67 11.31
C GLN A 288 11.64 -11.99 11.44
N LEU A 289 10.51 -11.98 12.14
CA LEU A 289 9.67 -13.15 12.42
C LEU A 289 8.29 -13.01 11.75
N ASP A 290 8.20 -12.28 10.63
CA ASP A 290 6.93 -12.11 9.92
C ASP A 290 6.48 -13.44 9.32
N PHE A 291 5.21 -13.80 9.58
CA PHE A 291 4.62 -15.06 9.13
C PHE A 291 3.95 -14.96 7.75
N GLY A 292 3.69 -13.76 7.27
CA GLY A 292 3.02 -13.47 5.99
C GLY A 292 3.96 -13.02 4.89
N PHE A 293 5.06 -12.36 5.26
CA PHE A 293 6.10 -11.88 4.37
C PHE A 293 7.46 -12.26 4.94
N LEU A 294 7.89 -13.50 4.64
CA LEU A 294 9.09 -14.08 5.23
C LEU A 294 10.32 -13.21 4.96
N ILE A 295 11.17 -13.07 5.98
CA ILE A 295 12.33 -12.19 5.92
C ILE A 295 13.29 -12.54 4.78
N GLU A 296 13.50 -13.83 4.52
CA GLU A 296 14.36 -14.29 3.43
C GLU A 296 13.90 -13.78 2.06
N GLY A 297 12.57 -13.77 1.84
CA GLY A 297 11.97 -13.24 0.62
C GLY A 297 11.97 -11.72 0.55
N ALA A 298 11.87 -11.04 1.70
CA ALA A 298 12.01 -9.59 1.77
C ALA A 298 13.44 -9.16 1.45
N GLU A 299 14.44 -9.81 2.04
CA GLU A 299 15.86 -9.56 1.76
C GLU A 299 16.21 -9.83 0.29
N GLU A 300 15.69 -10.92 -0.30
CA GLU A 300 15.85 -11.23 -1.72
C GLU A 300 15.25 -10.12 -2.61
N SER A 301 14.04 -9.66 -2.31
CA SER A 301 13.39 -8.56 -3.02
C SER A 301 14.19 -7.25 -2.90
N MET A 302 14.65 -6.93 -1.70
CA MET A 302 15.41 -5.71 -1.46
C MET A 302 16.78 -5.74 -2.14
N LYS A 303 17.43 -6.90 -2.23
CA LYS A 303 18.67 -7.07 -2.99
C LYS A 303 18.49 -6.76 -4.49
N ILE A 304 17.40 -7.22 -5.08
CA ILE A 304 17.04 -6.90 -6.47
C ILE A 304 16.74 -5.41 -6.61
N ALA A 305 15.91 -4.87 -5.72
CA ALA A 305 15.51 -3.46 -5.72
C ALA A 305 16.71 -2.50 -5.59
N THR A 306 17.63 -2.76 -4.67
CA THR A 306 18.85 -1.95 -4.48
C THR A 306 19.66 -1.88 -5.77
N LYS A 307 19.85 -3.01 -6.45
CA LYS A 307 20.56 -3.03 -7.74
C LYS A 307 19.84 -2.20 -8.82
N LEU A 308 18.51 -2.16 -8.82
CA LEU A 308 17.76 -1.33 -9.75
C LEU A 308 17.92 0.16 -9.42
N TYR A 309 18.00 0.53 -8.15
CA TYR A 309 18.31 1.90 -7.73
C TYR A 309 19.75 2.32 -8.07
N GLU A 310 20.71 1.39 -8.06
CA GLU A 310 22.06 1.62 -8.58
C GLU A 310 22.03 1.91 -10.09
N TYR A 311 21.27 1.15 -10.87
CA TYR A 311 21.08 1.41 -12.31
C TYR A 311 20.38 2.74 -12.59
N ALA A 312 19.46 3.16 -11.70
CA ALA A 312 18.82 4.48 -11.77
C ALA A 312 19.73 5.64 -11.34
N GLY A 313 20.94 5.36 -10.81
CA GLY A 313 21.88 6.36 -10.33
C GLY A 313 21.52 7.01 -9.00
N CYS A 314 20.72 6.34 -8.15
CA CYS A 314 20.21 6.88 -6.88
C CYS A 314 20.16 5.81 -5.76
N PRO A 315 21.26 5.09 -5.48
CA PRO A 315 21.27 4.02 -4.47
C PRO A 315 20.93 4.50 -3.05
N GLU A 316 21.08 5.79 -2.77
CA GLU A 316 20.74 6.42 -1.50
C GLU A 316 19.24 6.59 -1.27
N ASN A 317 18.41 6.43 -2.31
CA ASN A 317 16.95 6.62 -2.24
C ASN A 317 16.19 5.33 -1.89
N ILE A 318 16.87 4.28 -1.48
CA ILE A 318 16.25 3.03 -1.03
C ILE A 318 16.84 2.58 0.30
N ALA A 319 15.96 2.12 1.21
CA ALA A 319 16.38 1.54 2.49
C ALA A 319 15.49 0.37 2.89
N HIS A 320 16.06 -0.55 3.67
CA HIS A 320 15.33 -1.66 4.29
C HIS A 320 15.45 -1.58 5.81
N VAL A 321 14.32 -1.42 6.48
CA VAL A 321 14.22 -1.44 7.95
C VAL A 321 13.72 -2.80 8.38
N VAL A 322 14.51 -3.50 9.20
CA VAL A 322 14.13 -4.79 9.76
C VAL A 322 13.92 -4.65 11.27
N GLY A 323 12.72 -4.98 11.72
CA GLY A 323 12.36 -5.05 13.13
C GLY A 323 12.53 -6.45 13.69
N GLU A 324 12.73 -6.57 15.02
CA GLU A 324 13.13 -7.83 15.69
C GLU A 324 11.98 -8.82 15.90
N HIS A 325 10.73 -8.38 15.67
CA HIS A 325 9.53 -9.18 15.91
C HIS A 325 8.87 -9.65 14.61
N GLY A 326 7.58 -10.00 14.68
CA GLY A 326 6.78 -10.45 13.55
C GLY A 326 6.11 -9.32 12.77
N HIS A 327 4.86 -9.54 12.40
CA HIS A 327 4.05 -8.67 11.54
C HIS A 327 3.61 -7.38 12.27
N LYS A 328 4.46 -6.35 12.23
CA LYS A 328 4.32 -5.10 12.99
C LYS A 328 4.86 -3.92 12.19
N PHE A 329 4.39 -2.69 12.49
CA PHE A 329 4.80 -1.50 11.74
C PHE A 329 6.21 -0.97 12.08
N TYR A 330 6.69 -1.11 13.31
CA TYR A 330 8.00 -0.59 13.77
C TYR A 330 8.16 0.92 13.57
N ALA A 331 7.20 1.70 14.06
CA ALA A 331 7.06 3.13 13.79
C ALA A 331 8.34 3.94 14.04
N GLU A 332 8.93 3.82 15.23
CA GLU A 332 10.12 4.60 15.60
C GLU A 332 11.31 4.38 14.66
N LYS A 333 11.64 3.10 14.39
CA LYS A 333 12.75 2.76 13.47
C LYS A 333 12.46 3.23 12.05
N SER A 334 11.23 3.03 11.59
CA SER A 334 10.81 3.32 10.22
C SER A 334 10.82 4.81 9.96
N TYR A 335 10.23 5.62 10.83
CA TYR A 335 10.23 7.08 10.69
C TYR A 335 11.62 7.71 10.83
N LYS A 336 12.50 7.14 11.67
CA LYS A 336 13.87 7.61 11.76
C LYS A 336 14.57 7.57 10.39
N VAL A 337 14.53 6.42 9.72
CA VAL A 337 15.13 6.23 8.40
C VAL A 337 14.39 7.05 7.33
N PHE A 338 13.06 7.03 7.36
CA PHE A 338 12.24 7.76 6.40
C PHE A 338 12.48 9.26 6.46
N ASN A 339 12.51 9.87 7.65
CA ASN A 339 12.75 11.29 7.82
C ASN A 339 14.17 11.72 7.41
N GLU A 340 15.18 10.87 7.63
CA GLU A 340 16.53 11.14 7.15
C GLU A 340 16.59 11.16 5.62
N MET A 341 15.81 10.31 4.96
CA MET A 341 15.77 10.21 3.50
C MET A 341 14.95 11.33 2.84
N VAL A 342 13.88 11.83 3.48
CA VAL A 342 12.98 12.84 2.90
C VAL A 342 13.31 14.29 3.28
N LYS A 343 14.40 14.49 4.06
CA LYS A 343 14.96 15.82 4.29
C LYS A 343 15.52 16.36 2.96
#